data_8937f82d8309d818b16bd2f80c468627
#
_entry.id   8937f82d8309d818b16bd2f80c468627
#
_cell.length_a   1.000
_cell.length_b   1.000
_cell.length_c   1.000
_cell.angle_alpha   90.00
_cell.angle_beta   90.00
_cell.angle_gamma   90.00
#
_symmetry.space_group_name_H-M   'P 1'
#
loop_
_entity.id
_entity.type
_entity.pdbx_description
1 polymer ?
#
loop_
_entity_poly.entity_id
_entity_poly.type
_entity_poly.pdbx_seq_one_letter_code
_entity_poly.pdbx_strand_id
1 'polypeptide(L)'
;GIARSMTEQGAKLAFTYQSERLRRNVEKIAHELGHDVLIECDVSSDESIHSMYQDLSKSWENFDGLVHSIGFAPANELDGNFFDVATREGFQIAHDISSFSFTALVKGAKPFLNKNSALLTLTYLGAMQSLPNYNVMGLAKASLEANVRFMASSLGKDEIRVNGISAGPIKTLAASGVKNFRKMLK
;
A
#
# COMPACT_ATOMS: atom_id res chain seq x y z
N GLY A 1 -2.36 -13.44 3.02
CA GLY A 1 -3.75 -13.26 2.55
C GLY A 1 -3.80 -13.01 1.06
N ILE A 2 -3.77 -11.73 0.61
CA ILE A 2 -3.95 -11.36 -0.80
C ILE A 2 -3.00 -12.14 -1.73
N ALA A 3 -1.69 -12.13 -1.47
CA ALA A 3 -0.72 -12.83 -2.32
C ALA A 3 -1.05 -14.32 -2.46
N ARG A 4 -1.37 -15.01 -1.36
CA ARG A 4 -1.77 -16.42 -1.40
C ARG A 4 -3.01 -16.65 -2.27
N SER A 5 -4.05 -15.84 -2.07
CA SER A 5 -5.28 -15.95 -2.86
C SER A 5 -5.04 -15.71 -4.35
N MET A 6 -4.20 -14.74 -4.71
CA MET A 6 -3.84 -14.48 -6.12
C MET A 6 -3.02 -15.63 -6.70
N THR A 7 -2.06 -16.19 -5.96
CA THR A 7 -1.29 -17.37 -6.40
C THR A 7 -2.19 -18.58 -6.63
N GLU A 8 -3.15 -18.84 -5.73
CA GLU A 8 -4.14 -19.92 -5.87
C GLU A 8 -5.03 -19.76 -7.13
N GLN A 9 -5.19 -18.54 -7.62
CA GLN A 9 -5.88 -18.22 -8.88
C GLN A 9 -4.93 -18.20 -10.10
N GLY A 10 -3.67 -18.61 -9.95
CA GLY A 10 -2.70 -18.71 -11.03
C GLY A 10 -1.94 -17.42 -11.35
N ALA A 11 -2.04 -16.37 -10.55
CA ALA A 11 -1.28 -15.15 -10.76
C ALA A 11 0.21 -15.37 -10.48
N LYS A 12 1.07 -14.80 -11.33
CA LYS A 12 2.51 -14.62 -11.05
C LYS A 12 2.70 -13.31 -10.30
N LEU A 13 3.48 -13.35 -9.23
CA LEU A 13 3.65 -12.19 -8.35
C LEU A 13 5.12 -11.77 -8.27
N ALA A 14 5.35 -10.46 -8.30
CA ALA A 14 6.57 -9.82 -7.83
C ALA A 14 6.28 -9.14 -6.49
N PHE A 15 7.25 -9.19 -5.60
CA PHE A 15 7.13 -8.59 -4.27
C PHE A 15 8.13 -7.46 -4.11
N THR A 16 7.69 -6.40 -3.44
CA THR A 16 8.58 -5.32 -3.03
C THR A 16 8.77 -5.33 -1.50
N TYR A 17 9.92 -4.87 -1.06
CA TYR A 17 10.27 -4.66 0.34
C TYR A 17 10.99 -3.32 0.50
N GLN A 18 10.76 -2.62 1.61
CA GLN A 18 11.27 -1.26 1.81
C GLN A 18 12.79 -1.20 1.99
N SER A 19 13.37 -2.20 2.65
CA SER A 19 14.80 -2.21 3.00
C SER A 19 15.29 -3.63 3.22
N GLU A 20 16.60 -3.84 3.13
CA GLU A 20 17.25 -5.15 3.34
C GLU A 20 16.85 -5.82 4.67
N ARG A 21 16.59 -5.02 5.72
CA ARG A 21 16.09 -5.54 7.00
C ARG A 21 14.78 -6.31 6.87
N LEU A 22 13.91 -5.91 5.94
CA LEU A 22 12.59 -6.53 5.72
C LEU A 22 12.63 -7.64 4.67
N ARG A 23 13.67 -7.70 3.86
CA ARG A 23 13.83 -8.65 2.75
C ARG A 23 13.55 -10.08 3.16
N ARG A 24 14.20 -10.57 4.21
CA ARG A 24 14.07 -11.98 4.66
C ARG A 24 12.62 -12.40 4.94
N ASN A 25 11.81 -11.48 5.48
CA ASN A 25 10.41 -11.77 5.76
C ASN A 25 9.58 -11.89 4.48
N VAL A 26 9.85 -11.03 3.49
CA VAL A 26 9.16 -11.04 2.20
C VAL A 26 9.61 -12.23 1.37
N GLU A 27 10.91 -12.51 1.33
CA GLU A 27 11.52 -13.64 0.63
C GLU A 27 10.95 -14.99 1.10
N LYS A 28 10.81 -15.17 2.41
CA LYS A 28 10.18 -16.37 2.96
C LYS A 28 8.76 -16.57 2.42
N ILE A 29 7.94 -15.49 2.42
CA ILE A 29 6.56 -15.56 1.94
C ILE A 29 6.53 -15.79 0.43
N ALA A 30 7.39 -15.13 -0.33
CA ALA A 30 7.46 -15.29 -1.78
C ALA A 30 7.83 -16.73 -2.17
N HIS A 31 8.86 -17.30 -1.56
CA HIS A 31 9.27 -18.68 -1.80
C HIS A 31 8.21 -19.71 -1.37
N GLU A 32 7.54 -19.51 -0.23
CA GLU A 32 6.41 -20.36 0.19
C GLU A 32 5.27 -20.37 -0.84
N LEU A 33 5.13 -19.31 -1.62
CA LEU A 33 4.12 -19.17 -2.67
C LEU A 33 4.63 -19.51 -4.08
N GLY A 34 5.92 -19.88 -4.21
CA GLY A 34 6.52 -20.24 -5.50
C GLY A 34 6.92 -19.06 -6.38
N HIS A 35 7.22 -17.90 -5.77
CA HIS A 35 7.66 -16.70 -6.47
C HIS A 35 9.07 -16.29 -6.05
N ASP A 36 9.83 -15.72 -6.99
CA ASP A 36 11.26 -15.41 -6.82
C ASP A 36 11.62 -13.94 -7.17
N VAL A 37 10.68 -13.18 -7.76
CA VAL A 37 10.91 -11.78 -8.09
C VAL A 37 10.70 -10.90 -6.86
N LEU A 38 11.82 -10.44 -6.28
CA LEU A 38 11.84 -9.56 -5.10
C LEU A 38 12.68 -8.34 -5.39
N ILE A 39 12.15 -7.16 -5.17
CA ILE A 39 12.79 -5.90 -5.51
C ILE A 39 12.67 -4.93 -4.33
N GLU A 40 13.75 -4.23 -4.02
CA GLU A 40 13.72 -3.16 -3.03
C GLU A 40 12.96 -1.94 -3.57
N CYS A 41 12.11 -1.36 -2.73
CA CYS A 41 11.38 -0.14 -3.06
C CYS A 41 11.00 0.62 -1.79
N ASP A 42 11.63 1.76 -1.56
CA ASP A 42 11.15 2.74 -0.59
C ASP A 42 10.21 3.72 -1.32
N VAL A 43 8.95 3.66 -0.97
CA VAL A 43 7.90 4.47 -1.63
C VAL A 43 7.93 5.96 -1.26
N SER A 44 8.78 6.35 -0.33
CA SER A 44 9.05 7.75 -0.01
C SER A 44 10.09 8.40 -0.93
N SER A 45 10.67 7.62 -1.87
CA SER A 45 11.69 8.08 -2.82
C SER A 45 11.26 7.80 -4.26
N ASP A 46 11.11 8.85 -5.06
CA ASP A 46 10.82 8.73 -6.49
C ASP A 46 11.93 7.97 -7.23
N GLU A 47 13.19 8.13 -6.81
CA GLU A 47 14.34 7.40 -7.37
C GLU A 47 14.25 5.91 -7.08
N SER A 48 13.85 5.53 -5.86
CA SER A 48 13.66 4.14 -5.48
C SER A 48 12.51 3.49 -6.28
N ILE A 49 11.40 4.21 -6.44
CA ILE A 49 10.28 3.76 -7.28
C ILE A 49 10.72 3.57 -8.74
N HIS A 50 11.48 4.52 -9.29
CA HIS A 50 11.99 4.42 -10.65
C HIS A 50 12.91 3.20 -10.83
N SER A 51 13.89 3.03 -9.93
CA SER A 51 14.82 1.89 -9.95
C SER A 51 14.10 0.56 -9.81
N MET A 52 13.07 0.49 -8.96
CA MET A 52 12.24 -0.71 -8.80
C MET A 52 11.57 -1.12 -10.12
N TYR A 53 11.01 -0.16 -10.89
CA TYR A 53 10.41 -0.50 -12.18
C TYR A 53 11.44 -0.86 -13.25
N GLN A 54 12.64 -0.26 -13.22
CA GLN A 54 13.74 -0.68 -14.08
C GLN A 54 14.18 -2.11 -13.79
N ASP A 55 14.26 -2.51 -12.51
CA ASP A 55 14.60 -3.86 -12.13
C ASP A 55 13.48 -4.86 -12.46
N LEU A 56 12.22 -4.49 -12.24
CA LEU A 56 11.08 -5.32 -12.62
C LEU A 56 11.05 -5.58 -14.13
N SER A 57 11.38 -4.59 -14.95
CA SER A 57 11.39 -4.70 -16.42
C SER A 57 12.40 -5.73 -16.96
N LYS A 58 13.41 -6.10 -16.17
CA LYS A 58 14.34 -7.18 -16.51
C LYS A 58 13.69 -8.57 -16.46
N SER A 59 12.63 -8.71 -15.66
CA SER A 59 11.87 -9.96 -15.48
C SER A 59 10.55 -9.95 -16.24
N TRP A 60 9.87 -8.81 -16.31
CA TRP A 60 8.55 -8.65 -16.92
C TRP A 60 8.50 -7.42 -17.81
N GLU A 61 8.14 -7.61 -19.07
CA GLU A 61 7.93 -6.52 -20.00
C GLU A 61 6.69 -5.70 -19.61
N ASN A 62 5.61 -6.38 -19.24
CA ASN A 62 4.33 -5.80 -18.83
C ASN A 62 3.69 -6.60 -17.71
N PHE A 63 2.69 -6.02 -17.03
CA PHE A 63 1.93 -6.70 -15.99
C PHE A 63 0.47 -6.21 -15.93
N ASP A 64 -0.39 -7.00 -15.28
CA ASP A 64 -1.85 -6.83 -15.29
C ASP A 64 -2.41 -6.17 -14.03
N GLY A 65 -1.57 -5.90 -13.05
CA GLY A 65 -2.08 -5.31 -11.82
C GLY A 65 -1.04 -4.92 -10.81
N LEU A 66 -1.44 -4.02 -9.91
CA LEU A 66 -0.65 -3.55 -8.79
C LEU A 66 -1.49 -3.57 -7.52
N VAL A 67 -0.95 -4.14 -6.45
CA VAL A 67 -1.56 -4.11 -5.12
C VAL A 67 -0.72 -3.23 -4.19
N HIS A 68 -1.27 -2.08 -3.85
CA HIS A 68 -0.70 -1.18 -2.85
C HIS A 68 -1.20 -1.60 -1.46
N SER A 69 -0.34 -2.25 -0.69
CA SER A 69 -0.63 -2.69 0.67
C SER A 69 0.33 -2.03 1.66
N ILE A 70 0.41 -0.71 1.60
CA ILE A 70 1.37 0.12 2.32
C ILE A 70 0.62 1.09 3.23
N GLY A 71 1.20 1.37 4.38
CA GLY A 71 0.72 2.37 5.30
C GLY A 71 1.68 2.54 6.47
N PHE A 72 1.97 3.78 6.80
CA PHE A 72 2.82 4.14 7.92
C PHE A 72 2.41 5.49 8.50
N ALA A 73 2.46 5.60 9.82
CA ALA A 73 2.47 6.85 10.56
C ALA A 73 3.39 6.69 11.77
N PRO A 74 4.07 7.76 12.22
CA PRO A 74 4.86 7.73 13.45
C PRO A 74 3.99 7.34 14.65
N ALA A 75 4.51 6.51 15.54
CA ALA A 75 3.74 5.95 16.66
C ALA A 75 3.19 7.01 17.63
N ASN A 76 3.95 8.10 17.82
CA ASN A 76 3.53 9.25 18.64
C ASN A 76 2.32 10.00 18.05
N GLU A 77 2.08 9.89 16.76
CA GLU A 77 0.92 10.47 16.07
C GLU A 77 -0.37 9.65 16.24
N LEU A 78 -0.24 8.40 16.69
CA LEU A 78 -1.34 7.46 16.81
C LEU A 78 -1.85 7.33 18.24
N ASP A 79 -1.03 7.58 19.25
CA ASP A 79 -1.39 7.39 20.67
C ASP A 79 -1.84 8.71 21.30
N GLY A 80 -3.06 8.77 21.80
CA GLY A 80 -3.63 9.92 22.48
C GLY A 80 -4.75 10.62 21.70
N ASN A 81 -5.12 11.80 22.16
CA ASN A 81 -6.13 12.63 21.49
C ASN A 81 -5.52 13.23 20.21
N PHE A 82 -6.25 13.11 19.11
CA PHE A 82 -5.78 13.59 17.81
C PHE A 82 -5.30 15.05 17.83
N PHE A 83 -6.06 15.94 18.47
CA PHE A 83 -5.76 17.37 18.47
C PHE A 83 -4.45 17.67 19.23
N ASP A 84 -4.13 16.89 20.27
CA ASP A 84 -2.94 17.11 21.10
C ASP A 84 -1.67 16.51 20.48
N VAL A 85 -1.80 15.40 19.71
CA VAL A 85 -0.64 14.65 19.23
C VAL A 85 -0.30 14.90 17.75
N ALA A 86 -1.25 15.42 16.96
CA ALA A 86 -1.04 15.62 15.53
C ALA A 86 -0.01 16.75 15.29
N THR A 87 1.05 16.41 14.56
CA THR A 87 2.08 17.36 14.14
C THR A 87 2.07 17.55 12.62
N ARG A 88 2.65 18.67 12.15
CA ARG A 88 2.82 18.91 10.71
C ARG A 88 3.69 17.84 10.07
N GLU A 89 4.77 17.44 10.72
CA GLU A 89 5.70 16.42 10.23
C GLU A 89 5.01 15.05 10.17
N GLY A 90 4.34 14.61 11.24
CA GLY A 90 3.64 13.34 11.27
C GLY A 90 2.51 13.27 10.23
N PHE A 91 1.80 14.39 10.04
CA PHE A 91 0.79 14.51 8.98
C PHE A 91 1.42 14.33 7.59
N GLN A 92 2.53 14.99 7.30
CA GLN A 92 3.25 14.88 6.02
C GLN A 92 3.71 13.45 5.77
N ILE A 93 4.39 12.83 6.74
CA ILE A 93 4.89 11.45 6.63
C ILE A 93 3.73 10.46 6.39
N ALA A 94 2.65 10.57 7.17
CA ALA A 94 1.51 9.67 7.03
C ALA A 94 0.83 9.78 5.66
N HIS A 95 0.67 11.00 5.13
CA HIS A 95 0.05 11.22 3.82
C HIS A 95 0.97 10.82 2.68
N ASP A 96 2.24 11.12 2.77
CA ASP A 96 3.23 10.74 1.77
C ASP A 96 3.27 9.22 1.60
N ILE A 97 3.53 8.49 2.69
CA ILE A 97 3.69 7.03 2.64
C ILE A 97 2.36 6.28 2.47
N SER A 98 1.27 6.74 3.12
CA SER A 98 0.03 5.96 3.16
C SER A 98 -1.02 6.38 2.11
N SER A 99 -0.79 7.48 1.38
CA SER A 99 -1.70 8.00 0.37
C SER A 99 -0.99 8.30 -0.94
N PHE A 100 -0.05 9.25 -0.96
CA PHE A 100 0.61 9.70 -2.18
C PHE A 100 1.42 8.58 -2.85
N SER A 101 2.05 7.71 -2.08
CA SER A 101 2.83 6.57 -2.59
C SER A 101 2.03 5.69 -3.57
N PHE A 102 0.71 5.54 -3.39
CA PHE A 102 -0.12 4.83 -4.37
C PHE A 102 -0.13 5.54 -5.72
N THR A 103 -0.29 6.85 -5.72
CA THR A 103 -0.23 7.66 -6.95
C THR A 103 1.16 7.60 -7.59
N ALA A 104 2.23 7.71 -6.80
CA ALA A 104 3.61 7.65 -7.27
C ALA A 104 3.93 6.29 -7.93
N LEU A 105 3.55 5.19 -7.26
CA LEU A 105 3.71 3.84 -7.81
C LEU A 105 2.92 3.65 -9.10
N VAL A 106 1.66 4.07 -9.16
CA VAL A 106 0.82 3.95 -10.36
C VAL A 106 1.39 4.78 -11.51
N LYS A 107 1.91 5.96 -11.22
CA LYS A 107 2.57 6.82 -12.21
C LYS A 107 3.79 6.14 -12.84
N GLY A 108 4.63 5.49 -12.01
CA GLY A 108 5.76 4.69 -12.49
C GLY A 108 5.33 3.41 -13.21
N ALA A 109 4.23 2.77 -12.77
CA ALA A 109 3.69 1.55 -13.38
C ALA A 109 3.10 1.77 -14.78
N LYS A 110 2.57 2.95 -15.05
CA LYS A 110 1.75 3.22 -16.24
C LYS A 110 2.37 2.74 -17.57
N PRO A 111 3.68 2.92 -17.85
CA PRO A 111 4.30 2.43 -19.09
C PRO A 111 4.28 0.90 -19.25
N PHE A 112 4.13 0.15 -18.16
CA PHE A 112 4.23 -1.31 -18.10
C PHE A 112 2.87 -1.99 -17.93
N LEU A 113 1.79 -1.22 -17.75
CA LEU A 113 0.46 -1.78 -17.54
C LEU A 113 -0.16 -2.26 -18.84
N ASN A 114 -0.63 -3.51 -18.85
CA ASN A 114 -1.46 -4.04 -19.92
C ASN A 114 -2.84 -3.34 -19.96
N LYS A 115 -3.53 -3.44 -21.08
CA LYS A 115 -4.96 -3.09 -21.15
C LYS A 115 -5.76 -3.94 -20.16
N ASN A 116 -6.85 -3.38 -19.65
CA ASN A 116 -7.70 -4.01 -18.62
C ASN A 116 -7.03 -4.30 -17.29
N SER A 117 -5.86 -3.71 -17.02
CA SER A 117 -5.17 -3.84 -15.74
C SER A 117 -6.01 -3.38 -14.56
N ALA A 118 -5.71 -3.93 -13.39
CA ALA A 118 -6.39 -3.60 -12.15
C ALA A 118 -5.41 -3.11 -11.08
N LEU A 119 -5.68 -1.93 -10.54
CA LEU A 119 -4.93 -1.32 -9.46
C LEU A 119 -5.75 -1.38 -8.18
N LEU A 120 -5.15 -1.83 -7.10
CA LEU A 120 -5.84 -2.07 -5.84
C LEU A 120 -5.07 -1.46 -4.68
N THR A 121 -5.78 -0.79 -3.78
CA THR A 121 -5.22 -0.37 -2.50
C THR A 121 -6.07 -0.86 -1.33
N LEU A 122 -5.49 -0.83 -0.12
CA LEU A 122 -6.18 -1.20 1.10
C LEU A 122 -6.47 0.03 1.94
N THR A 123 -7.75 0.22 2.24
CA THR A 123 -8.25 1.24 3.15
C THR A 123 -8.89 0.62 4.39
N TYR A 124 -9.44 1.43 5.27
CA TYR A 124 -10.03 1.00 6.52
C TYR A 124 -11.14 1.96 6.94
N LEU A 125 -12.08 1.48 7.75
CA LEU A 125 -13.21 2.25 8.28
C LEU A 125 -12.81 3.61 8.86
N GLY A 126 -11.59 3.71 9.41
CA GLY A 126 -11.03 4.97 9.92
C GLY A 126 -10.87 6.09 8.89
N ALA A 127 -11.03 5.81 7.59
CA ALA A 127 -11.14 6.82 6.55
C ALA A 127 -12.48 7.59 6.59
N MET A 128 -13.53 6.95 7.14
CA MET A 128 -14.89 7.48 7.17
C MET A 128 -15.33 7.88 8.58
N GLN A 129 -14.69 7.36 9.61
CA GLN A 129 -15.05 7.56 11.00
C GLN A 129 -13.81 7.84 11.84
N SER A 130 -13.95 8.71 12.84
CA SER A 130 -12.89 8.90 13.83
C SER A 130 -12.80 7.68 14.74
N LEU A 131 -11.67 7.02 14.71
CA LEU A 131 -11.38 5.85 15.54
C LEU A 131 -10.29 6.17 16.56
N PRO A 132 -10.43 5.77 17.82
CA PRO A 132 -9.40 5.95 18.83
C PRO A 132 -8.05 5.36 18.40
N ASN A 133 -6.97 6.11 18.61
CA ASN A 133 -5.59 5.73 18.27
C ASN A 133 -5.34 5.45 16.77
N TYR A 134 -6.21 5.96 15.90
CA TYR A 134 -5.98 5.89 14.46
C TYR A 134 -5.54 7.24 13.88
N ASN A 135 -6.00 8.34 14.45
CA ASN A 135 -5.54 9.72 14.29
C ASN A 135 -5.15 10.08 12.83
N VAL A 136 -3.90 10.54 12.60
CA VAL A 136 -3.43 10.97 11.26
C VAL A 136 -3.55 9.89 10.20
N MET A 137 -3.53 8.61 10.58
CA MET A 137 -3.73 7.50 9.65
C MET A 137 -5.15 7.53 9.06
N GLY A 138 -6.15 7.91 9.84
CA GLY A 138 -7.52 8.09 9.34
C GLY A 138 -7.60 9.13 8.22
N LEU A 139 -6.93 10.27 8.41
CA LEU A 139 -6.86 11.34 7.43
C LEU A 139 -6.11 10.88 6.17
N ALA A 140 -4.98 10.17 6.34
CA ALA A 140 -4.22 9.61 5.23
C ALA A 140 -5.04 8.58 4.44
N LYS A 141 -5.85 7.74 5.11
CA LYS A 141 -6.75 6.78 4.44
C LYS A 141 -7.92 7.46 3.73
N ALA A 142 -8.47 8.54 4.26
CA ALA A 142 -9.47 9.35 3.56
C ALA A 142 -8.89 9.98 2.28
N SER A 143 -7.67 10.50 2.35
CA SER A 143 -6.90 10.98 1.20
C SER A 143 -6.65 9.86 0.18
N LEU A 144 -6.28 8.64 0.63
CA LEU A 144 -6.09 7.49 -0.24
C LEU A 144 -7.37 7.09 -0.98
N GLU A 145 -8.53 7.12 -0.32
CA GLU A 145 -9.82 6.87 -0.98
C GLU A 145 -10.17 7.94 -2.02
N ALA A 146 -9.80 9.20 -1.76
CA ALA A 146 -9.90 10.24 -2.78
C ALA A 146 -8.99 9.94 -3.97
N ASN A 147 -7.72 9.54 -3.74
CA ASN A 147 -6.80 9.14 -4.81
C ASN A 147 -7.37 8.02 -5.68
N VAL A 148 -8.02 7.01 -5.09
CA VAL A 148 -8.70 5.96 -5.87
C VAL A 148 -9.69 6.56 -6.87
N ARG A 149 -10.54 7.50 -6.42
CA ARG A 149 -11.54 8.13 -7.30
C ARG A 149 -10.91 8.95 -8.42
N PHE A 150 -9.90 9.77 -8.08
CA PHE A 150 -9.20 10.61 -9.07
C PHE A 150 -8.41 9.77 -10.08
N MET A 151 -7.72 8.73 -9.64
CA MET A 151 -7.00 7.82 -10.54
C MET A 151 -7.96 6.99 -11.40
N ALA A 152 -9.07 6.50 -10.85
CA ALA A 152 -10.08 5.78 -11.63
C ALA A 152 -10.65 6.65 -12.75
N SER A 153 -10.95 7.92 -12.47
CA SER A 153 -11.41 8.88 -13.48
C SER A 153 -10.33 9.15 -14.55
N SER A 154 -9.07 9.29 -14.14
CA SER A 154 -7.97 9.62 -15.06
C SER A 154 -7.55 8.46 -15.95
N LEU A 155 -7.60 7.23 -15.44
CA LEU A 155 -7.08 6.02 -16.09
C LEU A 155 -8.16 5.18 -16.77
N GLY A 156 -9.44 5.48 -16.50
CA GLY A 156 -10.57 4.74 -17.08
C GLY A 156 -10.59 4.78 -18.61
N LYS A 157 -10.15 5.89 -19.21
CA LYS A 157 -9.99 6.02 -20.67
C LYS A 157 -8.93 5.07 -21.25
N ASP A 158 -7.97 4.66 -20.44
CA ASP A 158 -6.90 3.71 -20.79
C ASP A 158 -7.32 2.25 -20.44
N GLU A 159 -8.59 2.02 -20.10
CA GLU A 159 -9.15 0.73 -19.69
C GLU A 159 -8.52 0.16 -18.42
N ILE A 160 -7.94 1.00 -17.56
CA ILE A 160 -7.32 0.63 -16.29
C ILE A 160 -8.31 0.90 -15.15
N ARG A 161 -8.57 -0.12 -14.34
CA ARG A 161 -9.48 -0.03 -13.19
C ARG A 161 -8.70 0.26 -11.91
N VAL A 162 -9.21 1.15 -11.08
CA VAL A 162 -8.61 1.49 -9.78
C VAL A 162 -9.64 1.31 -8.69
N ASN A 163 -9.32 0.50 -7.68
CA ASN A 163 -10.24 0.15 -6.60
C ASN A 163 -9.55 0.16 -5.23
N GLY A 164 -10.35 0.28 -4.18
CA GLY A 164 -9.93 0.14 -2.79
C GLY A 164 -10.74 -0.94 -2.09
N ILE A 165 -10.08 -1.74 -1.25
CA ILE A 165 -10.74 -2.66 -0.33
C ILE A 165 -10.72 -2.04 1.06
N SER A 166 -11.89 -1.72 1.61
CA SER A 166 -12.03 -1.38 3.03
C SER A 166 -12.05 -2.67 3.83
N ALA A 167 -10.87 -3.10 4.27
CA ALA A 167 -10.71 -4.32 5.02
C ALA A 167 -11.18 -4.13 6.48
N GLY A 168 -11.72 -5.18 7.09
CA GLY A 168 -11.91 -5.23 8.54
C GLY A 168 -10.57 -5.27 9.29
N PRO A 169 -10.58 -5.22 10.63
CA PRO A 169 -9.37 -5.30 11.41
C PRO A 169 -8.71 -6.68 11.26
N ILE A 170 -7.56 -6.70 10.56
CA ILE A 170 -6.79 -7.92 10.32
C ILE A 170 -5.47 -7.82 11.10
N LYS A 171 -5.11 -8.89 11.80
CA LYS A 171 -3.85 -8.95 12.55
C LYS A 171 -2.67 -9.00 11.60
N THR A 172 -2.08 -7.84 11.34
CA THR A 172 -0.87 -7.65 10.52
C THR A 172 0.23 -7.00 11.35
N LEU A 173 1.44 -6.94 10.80
CA LEU A 173 2.54 -6.21 11.42
C LEU A 173 2.21 -4.72 11.56
N ALA A 174 1.61 -4.12 10.54
CA ALA A 174 1.16 -2.72 10.58
C ALA A 174 0.09 -2.48 11.66
N ALA A 175 -0.87 -3.39 11.80
CA ALA A 175 -1.93 -3.30 12.82
C ALA A 175 -1.38 -3.41 14.25
N SER A 176 -0.22 -4.03 14.46
CA SER A 176 0.41 -4.12 15.78
C SER A 176 0.88 -2.77 16.33
N GLY A 177 1.07 -1.78 15.46
CA GLY A 177 1.40 -0.40 15.84
C GLY A 177 0.21 0.40 16.39
N VAL A 178 -1.01 -0.08 16.21
CA VAL A 178 -2.23 0.57 16.74
C VAL A 178 -2.49 0.10 18.17
N LYS A 179 -2.47 1.03 19.12
CA LYS A 179 -2.73 0.74 20.52
C LYS A 179 -4.13 0.14 20.70
N ASN A 180 -4.25 -0.88 21.52
CA ASN A 180 -5.52 -1.59 21.80
C ASN A 180 -6.16 -2.29 20.57
N PHE A 181 -5.41 -2.54 19.49
CA PHE A 181 -5.91 -3.21 18.28
C PHE A 181 -6.70 -4.52 18.60
N ARG A 182 -6.29 -5.28 19.62
CA ARG A 182 -7.01 -6.51 20.04
C ARG A 182 -8.46 -6.27 20.48
N LYS A 183 -8.80 -5.05 20.93
CA LYS A 183 -10.18 -4.70 21.29
C LYS A 183 -11.05 -4.43 20.06
N MET A 184 -10.43 -4.08 18.92
CA MET A 184 -11.12 -3.87 17.64
C MET A 184 -11.45 -5.19 16.93
N LEU A 185 -10.86 -6.30 17.36
CA LEU A 185 -11.11 -7.65 16.81
C LEU A 185 -12.31 -8.35 17.45
N LYS A 186 -12.92 -7.75 18.47
CA LYS A 186 -14.12 -8.25 19.16
C LYS A 186 -15.35 -7.49 18.68
#